data_09235ceafca895fd111ac0f872759405
#
_entry.id   09235ceafca895fd111ac0f872759405
#
_cell.length_a   1.000
_cell.length_b   1.000
_cell.length_c   1.000
_cell.angle_alpha   90.00
_cell.angle_beta   90.00
_cell.angle_gamma   90.00
#
_symmetry.space_group_name_H-M   'P 1'
#
loop_
_entity.id
_entity.type
_entity.pdbx_description
1 polymer ?
#
loop_
_entity_poly.entity_id
_entity_poly.type
_entity_poly.pdbx_seq_one_letter_code
_entity_poly.pdbx_strand_id
1 'polypeptide(L)'
;MWQHLRNELNSNNCIRRNPHGTNHMSEESLSQNQVENLLKAMETVGGTPPTAPATGATTKHGPVVGSIPHSSNGPTTRITAYDFKRPERVGKDQMRAMHSLHEALARNFGAAISGMLRTMIEVKLLSVDQLTYSEFVFSLDNPSCFNVLKADPLDGNWILDIAPSLSYAIIDRMLGGDPKPNDTLRRPLTEIENRLIGRVVDIFLNQLKESWENIVELELNVESVESNPQLVQIVPPNEVVILVGFELMLGQNRGMLNLCIPFNTIEHYNSKLSRNGWVGYGKGMPTRETKGKIASSVDRAPVDVVVTLARSKIRTGDLLDLSVGDIITTEKEVNAPLELAVQNVPKYNATAGAFKGKKAVQIKSTIEKNNPTAK
;
A
#
# COMPACT_ATOMS: atom_id res chain seq x y z
N MET A 1 -42.32 -21.24 18.36
CA MET A 1 -41.13 -21.55 19.18
C MET A 1 -40.12 -20.39 19.24
N TRP A 2 -40.53 -19.17 18.86
CA TRP A 2 -39.69 -17.94 18.86
C TRP A 2 -40.26 -16.79 19.71
N GLN A 3 -41.29 -17.06 20.53
CA GLN A 3 -41.89 -16.05 21.42
C GLN A 3 -41.57 -16.24 22.90
N HIS A 4 -40.84 -17.28 23.30
CA HIS A 4 -40.50 -17.56 24.71
C HIS A 4 -39.10 -17.06 25.15
N LEU A 5 -38.26 -16.53 24.27
CA LEU A 5 -36.92 -16.06 24.58
C LEU A 5 -36.80 -14.52 24.73
N ARG A 6 -37.91 -13.79 24.70
CA ARG A 6 -37.92 -12.32 24.83
C ARG A 6 -38.27 -11.80 26.23
N ASN A 7 -38.64 -12.66 27.18
CA ASN A 7 -39.11 -12.24 28.51
C ASN A 7 -38.13 -12.46 29.67
N GLU A 8 -36.94 -12.98 29.46
CA GLU A 8 -35.98 -13.23 30.56
C GLU A 8 -34.81 -12.24 30.65
N LEU A 9 -34.78 -11.20 29.84
CA LEU A 9 -33.69 -10.20 29.88
C LEU A 9 -34.10 -8.83 30.46
N ASN A 10 -35.26 -8.73 31.13
CA ASN A 10 -35.71 -7.44 31.64
C ASN A 10 -35.99 -7.41 33.18
N SER A 11 -35.31 -8.23 33.96
CA SER A 11 -35.38 -8.14 35.41
C SER A 11 -33.98 -8.32 35.99
N ASN A 12 -33.22 -7.25 36.08
CA ASN A 12 -32.20 -6.97 37.10
C ASN A 12 -31.40 -5.75 36.71
N ASN A 13 -31.88 -4.57 37.04
CA ASN A 13 -31.03 -3.44 37.45
C ASN A 13 -31.86 -2.35 38.16
N CYS A 14 -32.14 -2.61 39.46
CA CYS A 14 -32.53 -1.59 40.39
C CYS A 14 -31.27 -0.90 40.90
N ILE A 15 -30.95 0.29 40.38
CA ILE A 15 -29.99 1.19 41.02
C ILE A 15 -30.76 2.48 41.41
N ARG A 16 -30.75 2.72 42.71
CA ARG A 16 -31.33 3.87 43.44
C ARG A 16 -30.87 5.20 42.87
N ARG A 17 -31.82 6.06 42.59
CA ARG A 17 -31.60 7.51 42.42
C ARG A 17 -31.38 8.15 43.80
N ASN A 18 -30.29 8.91 43.92
CA ASN A 18 -30.16 9.96 44.94
C ASN A 18 -30.21 11.32 44.26
N PRO A 19 -31.03 12.26 44.72
CA PRO A 19 -31.11 13.60 44.16
C PRO A 19 -30.17 14.56 44.94
N HIS A 20 -29.73 15.60 44.25
CA HIS A 20 -28.96 16.77 44.68
C HIS A 20 -27.44 16.70 44.43
N GLY A 21 -27.03 17.55 43.47
CA GLY A 21 -25.66 17.89 43.19
C GLY A 21 -25.53 18.64 41.85
N THR A 22 -25.93 19.92 41.87
CA THR A 22 -25.58 20.89 40.83
C THR A 22 -24.07 21.11 40.84
N ASN A 23 -23.38 20.64 39.82
CA ASN A 23 -22.00 21.06 39.56
C ASN A 23 -21.98 21.98 38.34
N HIS A 24 -21.80 23.27 38.63
CA HIS A 24 -21.29 24.28 37.73
C HIS A 24 -19.92 23.84 37.21
N MET A 25 -19.78 23.71 35.90
CA MET A 25 -18.47 23.75 35.24
C MET A 25 -17.97 25.20 35.32
N SER A 26 -17.05 25.46 36.23
CA SER A 26 -16.24 26.65 36.24
C SER A 26 -15.20 26.57 35.12
N GLU A 27 -15.30 27.50 34.17
CA GLU A 27 -14.20 27.86 33.29
C GLU A 27 -13.03 28.34 34.16
N GLU A 28 -11.99 27.52 34.29
CA GLU A 28 -10.72 27.95 34.86
C GLU A 28 -10.02 28.91 33.88
N SER A 29 -10.30 30.19 33.98
CA SER A 29 -9.47 31.21 33.35
C SER A 29 -8.10 31.21 34.04
N LEU A 30 -7.04 30.96 33.27
CA LEU A 30 -5.65 31.04 33.70
C LEU A 30 -5.41 32.40 34.39
N SER A 31 -4.86 32.38 35.61
CA SER A 31 -4.55 33.61 36.34
C SER A 31 -3.48 34.43 35.63
N GLN A 32 -3.55 35.76 35.69
CA GLN A 32 -2.61 36.69 35.06
C GLN A 32 -1.14 36.35 35.35
N ASN A 33 -0.85 35.88 36.56
CA ASN A 33 0.48 35.43 36.97
C ASN A 33 0.98 34.16 36.25
N GLN A 34 0.09 33.28 35.82
CA GLN A 34 0.45 32.10 35.04
C GLN A 34 0.78 32.44 33.57
N VAL A 35 0.08 33.41 33.01
CA VAL A 35 0.35 33.93 31.66
C VAL A 35 1.68 34.70 31.64
N GLU A 36 1.97 35.51 32.66
CA GLU A 36 3.24 36.25 32.77
C GLU A 36 4.46 35.31 32.93
N ASN A 37 4.31 34.23 33.70
CA ASN A 37 5.36 33.22 33.84
C ASN A 37 5.62 32.42 32.53
N LEU A 38 4.59 32.16 31.74
CA LEU A 38 4.73 31.55 30.43
C LEU A 38 5.40 32.48 29.42
N LEU A 39 5.08 33.76 29.41
CA LEU A 39 5.74 34.76 28.56
C LEU A 39 7.22 34.91 28.92
N LYS A 40 7.57 34.94 30.20
CA LYS A 40 8.95 35.02 30.68
C LYS A 40 9.77 33.79 30.36
N ALA A 41 9.15 32.61 30.31
CA ALA A 41 9.80 31.35 29.87
C ALA A 41 10.06 31.32 28.37
N MET A 42 9.24 32.00 27.56
CA MET A 42 9.44 32.10 26.11
C MET A 42 10.51 33.13 25.73
N GLU A 43 10.72 34.19 26.50
CA GLU A 43 11.77 35.19 26.27
C GLU A 43 13.19 34.64 26.56
N THR A 44 13.34 33.63 27.40
CA THR A 44 14.64 33.03 27.74
C THR A 44 15.18 32.00 26.72
N VAL A 45 14.41 31.65 25.69
CA VAL A 45 14.82 30.67 24.63
C VAL A 45 15.28 31.35 23.31
N GLY A 46 15.22 32.69 23.25
CA GLY A 46 15.61 33.46 22.05
C GLY A 46 16.99 34.09 22.16
N GLY A 47 18.07 33.32 22.20
CA GLY A 47 19.45 33.83 22.17
C GLY A 47 20.24 33.28 21.00
N THR A 48 20.63 34.18 20.11
CA THR A 48 21.51 34.05 18.93
C THR A 48 22.87 33.45 19.24
N PRO A 49 23.54 32.79 18.26
CA PRO A 49 24.86 32.18 18.45
C PRO A 49 25.98 33.21 18.33
N PRO A 50 27.03 33.19 19.18
CA PRO A 50 28.23 34.00 18.96
C PRO A 50 29.32 33.22 18.25
N THR A 51 29.95 33.96 17.33
CA THR A 51 31.15 33.76 16.58
C THR A 51 32.36 33.45 17.47
N ALA A 52 33.27 32.58 17.01
CA ALA A 52 34.57 32.32 17.62
C ALA A 52 35.52 33.52 17.51
N PRO A 53 36.49 33.66 18.43
CA PRO A 53 37.87 33.49 18.04
C PRO A 53 38.78 32.78 19.05
N ALA A 54 39.94 32.39 18.52
CA ALA A 54 40.99 31.56 19.02
C ALA A 54 41.82 32.10 20.18
N THR A 55 42.63 31.18 20.76
CA THR A 55 43.92 31.25 21.45
C THR A 55 43.96 31.29 22.97
N GLY A 56 44.70 30.32 23.50
CA GLY A 56 45.70 30.56 24.51
C GLY A 56 45.59 29.87 25.86
N ALA A 57 46.31 28.73 25.99
CA ALA A 57 47.22 28.41 27.11
C ALA A 57 46.73 28.06 28.54
N THR A 58 47.09 26.84 28.90
CA THR A 58 47.77 26.34 30.15
C THR A 58 47.07 26.28 31.51
N THR A 59 47.12 25.04 31.99
CA THR A 59 47.54 24.46 33.29
C THR A 59 46.55 24.16 34.41
N LYS A 60 46.57 22.88 34.77
CA LYS A 60 46.79 22.18 36.05
C LYS A 60 45.60 21.55 36.79
N HIS A 61 45.70 20.24 36.81
CA HIS A 61 45.66 19.24 37.91
C HIS A 61 44.43 19.00 38.76
N GLY A 62 44.00 17.75 38.70
CA GLY A 62 43.63 16.81 39.79
C GLY A 62 42.25 16.19 39.67
N PRO A 63 41.95 15.03 40.31
CA PRO A 63 42.36 13.72 39.88
C PRO A 63 41.22 12.85 39.33
N VAL A 64 41.61 11.89 38.59
CA VAL A 64 40.90 10.81 37.87
C VAL A 64 40.03 9.98 38.80
N VAL A 65 38.76 9.81 38.45
CA VAL A 65 38.01 8.61 38.76
C VAL A 65 37.58 7.99 37.44
N GLY A 66 38.02 6.74 37.24
CA GLY A 66 37.90 6.02 35.99
C GLY A 66 36.45 5.78 35.57
N SER A 67 36.11 6.16 34.37
CA SER A 67 34.98 5.68 33.63
C SER A 67 35.45 4.78 32.50
N ILE A 68 35.07 3.54 32.59
CA ILE A 68 35.27 2.47 31.60
C ILE A 68 34.61 2.88 30.31
N PRO A 69 35.28 2.91 29.16
CA PRO A 69 34.61 3.14 27.88
C PRO A 69 33.86 1.85 27.51
N HIS A 70 32.55 1.86 27.61
CA HIS A 70 31.72 0.88 26.95
C HIS A 70 31.76 1.18 25.44
N SER A 71 32.64 0.49 24.76
CA SER A 71 32.60 0.35 23.30
C SER A 71 31.39 -0.52 22.91
N SER A 72 30.25 0.11 22.63
CA SER A 72 29.13 -0.55 22.01
C SER A 72 29.16 -0.27 20.51
N ASN A 73 29.99 -1.03 19.77
CA ASN A 73 29.84 -1.22 18.34
C ASN A 73 28.67 -2.17 18.07
N GLY A 74 27.46 -1.71 18.34
CA GLY A 74 26.23 -2.34 17.85
C GLY A 74 25.67 -1.47 16.72
N PRO A 75 25.02 -2.05 15.70
CA PRO A 75 24.34 -1.25 14.70
C PRO A 75 23.30 -0.38 15.43
N THR A 76 23.47 0.93 15.34
CA THR A 76 22.51 1.88 15.89
C THR A 76 21.21 1.74 15.11
N THR A 77 20.31 0.91 15.62
CA THR A 77 18.94 0.82 15.12
C THR A 77 18.30 2.19 15.38
N ARG A 78 18.15 2.99 14.35
CA ARG A 78 17.39 4.24 14.45
C ARG A 78 15.96 3.87 14.79
N ILE A 79 15.57 4.10 16.03
CA ILE A 79 14.19 3.95 16.49
C ILE A 79 13.45 5.19 15.98
N THR A 80 12.62 5.01 14.95
CA THR A 80 11.71 6.05 14.47
C THR A 80 10.43 5.93 15.26
N ALA A 81 9.94 7.04 15.84
CA ALA A 81 8.64 7.05 16.50
C ALA A 81 7.54 6.74 15.47
N TYR A 82 6.69 5.76 15.78
CA TYR A 82 5.55 5.41 14.90
C TYR A 82 4.40 6.40 15.13
N ASP A 83 3.97 7.05 14.07
CA ASP A 83 2.81 7.95 14.11
C ASP A 83 1.51 7.15 13.90
N PHE A 84 0.77 6.92 14.99
CA PHE A 84 -0.50 6.21 14.95
C PHE A 84 -1.62 6.98 14.22
N LYS A 85 -1.45 8.28 13.99
CA LYS A 85 -2.40 9.08 13.20
C LYS A 85 -2.23 8.86 11.69
N ARG A 86 -1.04 8.43 11.27
CA ARG A 86 -0.67 8.12 9.88
C ARG A 86 -0.20 6.67 9.79
N PRO A 87 -1.11 5.68 9.82
CA PRO A 87 -0.69 4.30 9.72
C PRO A 87 -0.02 4.05 8.36
N GLU A 88 1.20 3.48 8.39
CA GLU A 88 1.87 3.02 7.17
C GLU A 88 1.10 1.80 6.63
N ARG A 89 0.17 2.01 5.69
CA ARG A 89 -0.57 0.93 5.02
C ARG A 89 0.19 0.31 3.85
N VAL A 90 1.08 1.10 3.26
CA VAL A 90 1.88 0.69 2.10
C VAL A 90 3.25 0.24 2.55
N GLY A 91 3.61 -1.00 2.25
CA GLY A 91 4.93 -1.55 2.57
C GLY A 91 6.05 -0.87 1.77
N LYS A 92 7.26 -0.82 2.34
CA LYS A 92 8.43 -0.21 1.69
C LYS A 92 8.76 -0.83 0.33
N ASP A 93 8.53 -2.14 0.16
CA ASP A 93 8.77 -2.81 -1.12
C ASP A 93 7.73 -2.43 -2.17
N GLN A 94 6.49 -2.17 -1.75
CA GLN A 94 5.43 -1.65 -2.62
C GLN A 94 5.74 -0.22 -3.07
N MET A 95 6.20 0.64 -2.15
CA MET A 95 6.61 2.00 -2.47
C MET A 95 7.78 2.03 -3.46
N ARG A 96 8.75 1.11 -3.32
CA ARG A 96 9.85 0.96 -4.29
C ARG A 96 9.34 0.50 -5.65
N ALA A 97 8.40 -0.44 -5.68
CA ALA A 97 7.79 -0.89 -6.92
C ALA A 97 7.03 0.24 -7.62
N MET A 98 6.22 1.00 -6.87
CA MET A 98 5.53 2.19 -7.37
C MET A 98 6.51 3.24 -7.91
N HIS A 99 7.62 3.48 -7.20
CA HIS A 99 8.67 4.39 -7.67
C HIS A 99 9.24 3.92 -9.02
N SER A 100 9.66 2.66 -9.13
CA SER A 100 10.24 2.14 -10.38
C SER A 100 9.25 2.16 -11.55
N LEU A 101 7.96 1.87 -11.29
CA LEU A 101 6.88 1.95 -12.27
C LEU A 101 6.75 3.36 -12.85
N HIS A 102 6.60 4.31 -11.96
CA HIS A 102 6.34 5.69 -12.35
C HIS A 102 7.60 6.42 -12.87
N GLU A 103 8.80 5.92 -12.53
CA GLU A 103 10.04 6.39 -13.15
C GLU A 103 10.10 6.01 -14.64
N ALA A 104 9.65 4.80 -15.00
CA ALA A 104 9.54 4.40 -16.41
C ALA A 104 8.46 5.23 -17.13
N LEU A 105 7.31 5.44 -16.47
CA LEU A 105 6.24 6.31 -16.96
C LEU A 105 6.76 7.72 -17.24
N ALA A 106 7.52 8.32 -16.33
CA ALA A 106 8.06 9.68 -16.49
C ALA A 106 8.91 9.83 -17.77
N ARG A 107 9.79 8.84 -18.04
CA ARG A 107 10.61 8.83 -19.27
C ARG A 107 9.76 8.73 -20.53
N ASN A 108 8.80 7.82 -20.56
CA ASN A 108 7.93 7.61 -21.72
C ASN A 108 7.04 8.82 -21.98
N PHE A 109 6.43 9.35 -20.93
CA PHE A 109 5.60 10.55 -21.01
C PHE A 109 6.42 11.78 -21.46
N GLY A 110 7.65 11.94 -20.94
CA GLY A 110 8.55 13.01 -21.39
C GLY A 110 8.86 12.93 -22.88
N ALA A 111 9.10 11.74 -23.42
CA ALA A 111 9.32 11.55 -24.85
C ALA A 111 8.05 11.87 -25.67
N ALA A 112 6.88 11.39 -25.23
CA ALA A 112 5.61 11.61 -25.93
C ALA A 112 5.20 13.09 -25.95
N ILE A 113 5.28 13.79 -24.82
CA ILE A 113 4.93 15.21 -24.73
C ILE A 113 5.94 16.10 -25.48
N SER A 114 7.24 15.73 -25.48
CA SER A 114 8.26 16.43 -26.27
C SER A 114 7.98 16.33 -27.76
N GLY A 115 7.52 15.19 -28.23
CA GLY A 115 7.09 14.97 -29.61
C GLY A 115 5.88 15.85 -29.98
N MET A 116 4.88 15.93 -29.10
CA MET A 116 3.67 16.76 -29.34
C MET A 116 3.98 18.25 -29.37
N LEU A 117 4.77 18.74 -28.40
CA LEU A 117 5.08 20.17 -28.25
C LEU A 117 6.26 20.62 -29.12
N ARG A 118 6.90 19.69 -29.83
CA ARG A 118 8.12 19.95 -30.64
C ARG A 118 9.20 20.73 -29.88
N THR A 119 9.35 20.41 -28.60
CA THR A 119 10.29 21.03 -27.68
C THR A 119 10.75 19.98 -26.69
N MET A 120 12.00 20.03 -26.32
CA MET A 120 12.54 19.10 -25.32
C MET A 120 11.92 19.38 -23.95
N ILE A 121 11.24 18.39 -23.40
CA ILE A 121 10.63 18.44 -22.08
C ILE A 121 11.25 17.33 -21.26
N GLU A 122 11.84 17.69 -20.14
CA GLU A 122 12.34 16.72 -19.17
C GLU A 122 11.27 16.45 -18.11
N VAL A 123 10.92 15.19 -17.94
CA VAL A 123 9.99 14.74 -16.89
C VAL A 123 10.75 13.85 -15.93
N LYS A 124 10.74 14.22 -14.67
CA LYS A 124 11.39 13.48 -13.58
C LYS A 124 10.37 13.06 -12.53
N LEU A 125 10.45 11.82 -12.09
CA LEU A 125 9.76 11.41 -10.87
C LEU A 125 10.49 12.03 -9.68
N LEU A 126 9.80 12.84 -8.89
CA LEU A 126 10.36 13.51 -7.71
C LEU A 126 10.25 12.62 -6.48
N SER A 127 9.05 12.19 -6.18
CA SER A 127 8.77 11.36 -5.01
C SER A 127 7.54 10.48 -5.20
N VAL A 128 7.47 9.44 -4.39
CA VAL A 128 6.28 8.63 -4.18
C VAL A 128 6.08 8.55 -2.68
N ASP A 129 5.05 9.23 -2.21
CA ASP A 129 4.80 9.40 -0.78
C ASP A 129 3.42 8.89 -0.38
N GLN A 130 3.29 8.47 0.87
CA GLN A 130 2.02 8.11 1.47
C GLN A 130 1.57 9.23 2.39
N LEU A 131 0.36 9.75 2.17
CA LEU A 131 -0.24 10.81 2.98
C LEU A 131 -1.77 10.62 3.09
N THR A 132 -2.44 11.48 3.85
CA THR A 132 -3.89 11.50 3.91
C THR A 132 -4.47 12.32 2.75
N TYR A 133 -5.68 11.99 2.31
CA TYR A 133 -6.35 12.74 1.25
C TYR A 133 -6.47 14.24 1.55
N SER A 134 -6.77 14.58 2.81
CA SER A 134 -6.83 16.00 3.23
C SER A 134 -5.49 16.71 3.09
N GLU A 135 -4.38 16.06 3.48
CA GLU A 135 -3.03 16.64 3.31
C GLU A 135 -2.70 16.88 1.85
N PHE A 136 -3.06 15.93 0.97
CA PHE A 136 -2.91 16.10 -0.47
C PHE A 136 -3.66 17.33 -0.98
N VAL A 137 -4.96 17.43 -0.72
CA VAL A 137 -5.80 18.55 -1.18
C VAL A 137 -5.29 19.90 -0.66
N PHE A 138 -4.83 19.96 0.59
CA PHE A 138 -4.27 21.19 1.17
C PHE A 138 -2.88 21.56 0.63
N SER A 139 -2.16 20.61 0.04
CA SER A 139 -0.84 20.87 -0.57
C SER A 139 -0.92 21.46 -1.99
N LEU A 140 -2.09 21.42 -2.61
CA LEU A 140 -2.28 21.88 -3.98
C LEU A 140 -2.52 23.37 -4.08
N ASP A 141 -2.11 23.94 -5.22
CA ASP A 141 -2.45 25.32 -5.58
C ASP A 141 -3.95 25.48 -5.82
N ASN A 142 -4.49 26.67 -5.54
CA ASN A 142 -5.86 27.04 -5.87
C ASN A 142 -5.86 28.41 -6.58
N PRO A 143 -6.35 28.48 -7.82
CA PRO A 143 -6.87 27.40 -8.68
C PRO A 143 -5.80 26.47 -9.25
N SER A 144 -6.16 25.22 -9.57
CA SER A 144 -5.31 24.26 -10.28
C SER A 144 -6.07 23.55 -11.42
N CYS A 145 -5.38 22.77 -12.24
CA CYS A 145 -6.00 21.91 -13.23
C CYS A 145 -6.17 20.50 -12.64
N PHE A 146 -7.30 20.30 -11.98
CA PHE A 146 -7.60 19.12 -11.18
C PHE A 146 -8.52 18.18 -11.96
N ASN A 147 -7.98 17.04 -12.41
CA ASN A 147 -8.71 16.06 -13.21
C ASN A 147 -9.08 14.87 -12.35
N VAL A 148 -10.35 14.55 -12.26
CA VAL A 148 -10.85 13.33 -11.64
C VAL A 148 -10.87 12.24 -12.70
N LEU A 149 -10.20 11.12 -12.41
CA LEU A 149 -10.03 10.01 -13.34
C LEU A 149 -10.81 8.81 -12.84
N LYS A 150 -11.58 8.21 -13.72
CA LYS A 150 -12.16 6.89 -13.49
C LYS A 150 -11.20 5.83 -13.98
N ALA A 151 -10.90 4.85 -13.14
CA ALA A 151 -9.94 3.79 -13.43
C ALA A 151 -10.63 2.42 -13.43
N ASP A 152 -11.27 2.04 -14.53
CA ASP A 152 -11.88 0.71 -14.67
C ASP A 152 -10.79 -0.37 -14.89
N PRO A 153 -10.85 -1.56 -14.28
CA PRO A 153 -11.91 -2.13 -13.43
C PRO A 153 -11.71 -1.89 -11.92
N LEU A 154 -10.97 -0.86 -11.51
CA LEU A 154 -10.75 -0.55 -10.11
C LEU A 154 -11.96 0.19 -9.53
N ASP A 155 -12.29 -0.14 -8.28
CA ASP A 155 -13.35 0.57 -7.56
C ASP A 155 -12.81 1.88 -6.99
N GLY A 156 -13.25 3.01 -7.56
CA GLY A 156 -12.91 4.36 -7.11
C GLY A 156 -12.20 5.20 -8.15
N ASN A 157 -12.02 6.48 -7.82
CA ASN A 157 -11.46 7.49 -8.70
C ASN A 157 -10.03 7.84 -8.30
N TRP A 158 -9.21 8.19 -9.28
CA TRP A 158 -7.88 8.75 -9.09
C TRP A 158 -7.90 10.24 -9.41
N ILE A 159 -6.86 10.95 -9.06
CA ILE A 159 -6.73 12.37 -9.37
C ILE A 159 -5.41 12.63 -10.07
N LEU A 160 -5.49 13.44 -11.14
CA LEU A 160 -4.33 14.01 -11.80
C LEU A 160 -4.41 15.53 -11.68
N ASP A 161 -3.51 16.10 -10.91
CA ASP A 161 -3.38 17.54 -10.74
C ASP A 161 -2.20 18.07 -11.53
N ILE A 162 -2.41 19.17 -12.23
CA ILE A 162 -1.36 19.86 -13.00
C ILE A 162 -1.27 21.30 -12.47
N ALA A 163 -0.11 21.65 -11.96
CA ALA A 163 0.14 22.98 -11.42
C ALA A 163 -0.16 24.06 -12.45
N PRO A 164 -0.74 25.20 -12.06
CA PRO A 164 -1.11 26.29 -12.97
C PRO A 164 0.07 26.81 -13.81
N SER A 165 1.23 26.95 -13.20
CA SER A 165 2.45 27.38 -13.86
C SER A 165 2.83 26.49 -15.06
N LEU A 166 2.66 25.17 -14.90
CA LEU A 166 2.91 24.19 -15.94
C LEU A 166 1.83 24.23 -17.00
N SER A 167 0.55 24.29 -16.58
CA SER A 167 -0.60 24.32 -17.50
C SER A 167 -0.51 25.49 -18.46
N TYR A 168 -0.25 26.69 -17.98
CA TYR A 168 -0.11 27.88 -18.83
C TYR A 168 1.11 27.82 -19.73
N ALA A 169 2.26 27.33 -19.23
CA ALA A 169 3.47 27.19 -20.06
C ALA A 169 3.25 26.20 -21.23
N ILE A 170 2.52 25.10 -20.97
CA ILE A 170 2.15 24.13 -22.01
C ILE A 170 1.20 24.76 -23.03
N ILE A 171 0.17 25.48 -22.57
CA ILE A 171 -0.80 26.14 -23.45
C ILE A 171 -0.12 27.16 -24.35
N ASP A 172 0.73 28.03 -23.79
CA ASP A 172 1.50 29.00 -24.56
C ASP A 172 2.33 28.32 -25.65
N ARG A 173 2.99 27.23 -25.31
CA ARG A 173 3.78 26.47 -26.28
C ARG A 173 2.91 25.84 -27.37
N MET A 174 1.74 25.30 -27.02
CA MET A 174 0.79 24.73 -27.98
C MET A 174 0.25 25.79 -28.95
N LEU A 175 0.10 27.03 -28.51
CA LEU A 175 -0.31 28.18 -29.34
C LEU A 175 0.82 28.78 -30.15
N GLY A 176 2.05 28.26 -30.01
CA GLY A 176 3.22 28.70 -30.76
C GLY A 176 4.01 29.84 -30.09
N GLY A 177 3.68 30.14 -28.84
CA GLY A 177 4.44 31.09 -28.02
C GLY A 177 5.70 30.49 -27.43
N ASP A 178 6.50 31.34 -26.79
CA ASP A 178 7.66 30.94 -25.98
C ASP A 178 7.36 31.34 -24.53
N PRO A 179 7.08 30.36 -23.65
CA PRO A 179 6.58 30.63 -22.31
C PRO A 179 7.65 31.36 -21.50
N LYS A 180 7.34 32.60 -21.06
CA LYS A 180 8.23 33.37 -20.21
C LYS A 180 8.26 32.84 -18.79
N PRO A 181 9.42 32.74 -18.13
CA PRO A 181 9.48 32.36 -16.74
C PRO A 181 8.71 33.39 -15.89
N ASN A 182 7.88 32.93 -14.96
CA ASN A 182 7.15 33.70 -13.95
C ASN A 182 5.84 34.40 -14.36
N ASP A 183 5.26 34.14 -15.52
CA ASP A 183 3.93 34.66 -15.83
C ASP A 183 2.84 33.72 -15.31
N THR A 184 2.78 33.57 -13.97
CA THR A 184 1.78 32.71 -13.31
C THR A 184 0.45 33.46 -13.21
N LEU A 185 -0.40 33.25 -14.18
CA LEU A 185 -1.80 33.69 -14.11
C LEU A 185 -2.52 32.90 -13.00
N ARG A 186 -2.98 33.59 -11.97
CA ARG A 186 -3.76 32.98 -10.87
C ARG A 186 -5.25 33.05 -11.19
N ARG A 187 -5.67 32.41 -12.25
CA ARG A 187 -7.07 32.26 -12.62
C ARG A 187 -7.36 30.82 -13.04
N PRO A 188 -8.61 30.36 -12.96
CA PRO A 188 -8.98 29.05 -13.51
C PRO A 188 -8.78 29.05 -15.04
N LEU A 189 -8.51 27.85 -15.59
CA LEU A 189 -8.42 27.63 -17.01
C LEU A 189 -9.79 27.83 -17.66
N THR A 190 -9.81 28.45 -18.84
CA THR A 190 -11.03 28.55 -19.67
C THR A 190 -11.34 27.22 -20.34
N GLU A 191 -12.56 27.06 -20.88
CA GLU A 191 -12.94 25.83 -21.59
C GLU A 191 -12.02 25.49 -22.76
N ILE A 192 -11.51 26.50 -23.48
CA ILE A 192 -10.59 26.30 -24.60
C ILE A 192 -9.23 25.81 -24.06
N GLU A 193 -8.74 26.42 -23.00
CA GLU A 193 -7.51 26.01 -22.33
C GLU A 193 -7.60 24.60 -21.78
N ASN A 194 -8.73 24.24 -21.16
CA ASN A 194 -9.00 22.90 -20.68
C ASN A 194 -8.97 21.85 -21.80
N ARG A 195 -9.53 22.17 -22.98
CA ARG A 195 -9.47 21.28 -24.16
C ARG A 195 -8.06 21.11 -24.70
N LEU A 196 -7.20 22.12 -24.57
CA LEU A 196 -5.80 22.02 -24.95
C LEU A 196 -5.01 21.15 -23.99
N ILE A 197 -5.18 21.36 -22.68
CA ILE A 197 -4.55 20.56 -21.63
C ILE A 197 -5.08 19.12 -21.66
N GLY A 198 -6.35 18.91 -21.98
CA GLY A 198 -6.94 17.57 -22.12
C GLY A 198 -6.15 16.65 -23.05
N ARG A 199 -5.55 17.18 -24.14
CA ARG A 199 -4.67 16.38 -25.02
C ARG A 199 -3.39 15.91 -24.31
N VAL A 200 -2.87 16.71 -23.40
CA VAL A 200 -1.69 16.32 -22.59
C VAL A 200 -2.08 15.27 -21.57
N VAL A 201 -3.25 15.45 -20.95
CA VAL A 201 -3.84 14.47 -20.03
C VAL A 201 -4.03 13.13 -20.74
N ASP A 202 -4.61 13.12 -21.94
CA ASP A 202 -4.81 11.90 -22.73
C ASP A 202 -3.48 11.16 -23.00
N ILE A 203 -2.42 11.89 -23.35
CA ILE A 203 -1.08 11.29 -23.53
C ILE A 203 -0.60 10.68 -22.23
N PHE A 204 -0.75 11.39 -21.11
CA PHE A 204 -0.34 10.88 -19.79
C PHE A 204 -1.11 9.60 -19.42
N LEU A 205 -2.44 9.59 -19.61
CA LEU A 205 -3.29 8.44 -19.33
C LEU A 205 -2.92 7.21 -20.17
N ASN A 206 -2.59 7.41 -21.46
CA ASN A 206 -2.16 6.33 -22.33
C ASN A 206 -0.82 5.73 -21.83
N GLN A 207 0.13 6.56 -21.44
CA GLN A 207 1.41 6.10 -20.89
C GLN A 207 1.24 5.43 -19.51
N LEU A 208 0.31 5.94 -18.70
CA LEU A 208 -0.04 5.35 -17.42
C LEU A 208 -0.66 3.96 -17.61
N LYS A 209 -1.58 3.81 -18.55
CA LYS A 209 -2.19 2.52 -18.93
C LYS A 209 -1.13 1.50 -19.35
N GLU A 210 -0.21 1.85 -20.23
CA GLU A 210 0.90 0.99 -20.66
C GLU A 210 1.79 0.57 -19.49
N SER A 211 2.07 1.51 -18.58
CA SER A 211 2.92 1.22 -17.40
C SER A 211 2.26 0.25 -16.44
N TRP A 212 0.94 0.29 -16.29
CA TRP A 212 0.17 -0.56 -15.37
C TRP A 212 -0.27 -1.91 -15.98
N GLU A 213 -0.10 -2.13 -17.27
CA GLU A 213 -0.55 -3.33 -18.00
C GLU A 213 -0.10 -4.64 -17.34
N ASN A 214 1.11 -4.68 -16.77
CA ASN A 214 1.63 -5.87 -16.09
C ASN A 214 0.98 -6.16 -14.72
N ILE A 215 0.29 -5.19 -14.14
CA ILE A 215 -0.37 -5.28 -12.83
C ILE A 215 -1.85 -5.52 -13.04
N VAL A 216 -2.47 -4.65 -13.81
CA VAL A 216 -3.89 -4.66 -14.17
C VAL A 216 -4.09 -3.90 -15.48
N GLU A 217 -4.92 -4.42 -16.37
CA GLU A 217 -5.36 -3.70 -17.57
C GLU A 217 -6.31 -2.60 -17.12
N LEU A 218 -5.85 -1.34 -17.20
CA LEU A 218 -6.62 -0.17 -16.80
C LEU A 218 -7.27 0.48 -18.02
N GLU A 219 -8.53 0.89 -17.88
CA GLU A 219 -9.17 1.85 -18.74
C GLU A 219 -9.36 3.15 -17.98
N LEU A 220 -8.56 4.17 -18.34
CA LEU A 220 -8.53 5.44 -17.66
C LEU A 220 -9.30 6.49 -18.49
N ASN A 221 -10.28 7.12 -17.87
CA ASN A 221 -11.07 8.18 -18.48
C ASN A 221 -11.18 9.38 -17.53
N VAL A 222 -11.17 10.59 -18.09
CA VAL A 222 -11.43 11.80 -17.31
C VAL A 222 -12.93 11.89 -17.06
N GLU A 223 -13.34 11.84 -15.80
CA GLU A 223 -14.74 11.96 -15.37
C GLU A 223 -15.16 13.42 -15.25
N SER A 224 -14.33 14.25 -14.60
CA SER A 224 -14.56 15.68 -14.46
C SER A 224 -13.24 16.45 -14.37
N VAL A 225 -13.29 17.74 -14.71
CA VAL A 225 -12.18 18.68 -14.58
C VAL A 225 -12.63 19.83 -13.72
N GLU A 226 -11.94 20.05 -12.61
CA GLU A 226 -12.27 21.07 -11.62
C GLU A 226 -11.13 22.06 -11.44
N SER A 227 -11.44 23.27 -11.05
CA SER A 227 -10.43 24.30 -10.80
C SER A 227 -10.09 24.45 -9.32
N ASN A 228 -10.99 24.01 -8.44
CA ASN A 228 -10.82 24.10 -7.00
C ASN A 228 -10.74 22.70 -6.39
N PRO A 229 -9.54 22.25 -5.99
CA PRO A 229 -9.35 20.93 -5.37
C PRO A 229 -10.19 20.69 -4.11
N GLN A 230 -10.51 21.75 -3.36
CA GLN A 230 -11.23 21.66 -2.09
C GLN A 230 -12.72 21.31 -2.25
N LEU A 231 -13.27 21.46 -3.44
CA LEU A 231 -14.67 21.13 -3.73
C LEU A 231 -14.87 19.65 -4.08
N VAL A 232 -13.80 18.94 -4.39
CA VAL A 232 -13.85 17.54 -4.81
C VAL A 232 -13.47 16.63 -3.66
N GLN A 233 -14.31 15.66 -3.39
CA GLN A 233 -14.03 14.63 -2.40
C GLN A 233 -14.30 13.26 -3.01
N ILE A 234 -13.24 12.54 -3.37
CA ILE A 234 -13.34 11.18 -3.94
C ILE A 234 -13.28 10.08 -2.87
N VAL A 235 -12.61 10.37 -1.73
CA VAL A 235 -12.47 9.47 -0.58
C VAL A 235 -12.60 10.27 0.73
N PRO A 236 -12.82 9.63 1.89
CA PRO A 236 -12.82 10.31 3.17
C PRO A 236 -11.52 11.08 3.43
N PRO A 237 -11.55 12.23 4.13
CA PRO A 237 -10.36 13.08 4.35
C PRO A 237 -9.17 12.38 5.01
N ASN A 238 -9.45 11.39 5.87
CA ASN A 238 -8.44 10.62 6.60
C ASN A 238 -7.98 9.37 5.86
N GLU A 239 -8.51 9.11 4.65
CA GLU A 239 -8.11 7.93 3.87
C GLU A 239 -6.69 8.11 3.35
N VAL A 240 -5.96 6.99 3.32
CA VAL A 240 -4.58 6.96 2.86
C VAL A 240 -4.54 7.00 1.34
N VAL A 241 -3.75 7.90 0.80
CA VAL A 241 -3.48 8.02 -0.63
C VAL A 241 -1.98 7.92 -0.91
N ILE A 242 -1.65 7.42 -2.09
CA ILE A 242 -0.30 7.43 -2.63
C ILE A 242 -0.19 8.62 -3.56
N LEU A 243 0.70 9.54 -3.22
CA LEU A 243 1.02 10.70 -4.04
C LEU A 243 2.27 10.41 -4.86
N VAL A 244 2.14 10.52 -6.16
CA VAL A 244 3.25 10.41 -7.12
C VAL A 244 3.49 11.78 -7.72
N GLY A 245 4.58 12.41 -7.34
CA GLY A 245 4.95 13.75 -7.80
C GLY A 245 5.95 13.70 -8.97
N PHE A 246 5.61 14.35 -10.07
CA PHE A 246 6.48 14.53 -11.24
C PHE A 246 6.86 16.00 -11.38
N GLU A 247 8.13 16.27 -11.62
CA GLU A 247 8.61 17.57 -12.03
C GLU A 247 8.74 17.59 -13.56
N LEU A 248 8.13 18.58 -14.19
CA LEU A 248 8.26 18.82 -15.62
C LEU A 248 9.04 20.11 -15.86
N MET A 249 10.04 20.02 -16.73
CA MET A 249 10.86 21.17 -17.13
C MET A 249 10.64 21.45 -18.61
N LEU A 250 10.05 22.62 -18.90
CA LEU A 250 9.83 23.14 -20.24
C LEU A 250 10.67 24.40 -20.45
N GLY A 251 11.87 24.23 -21.01
CA GLY A 251 12.86 25.30 -21.09
C GLY A 251 13.29 25.79 -19.71
N GLN A 252 12.96 27.05 -19.37
CA GLN A 252 13.22 27.62 -18.03
C GLN A 252 12.04 27.47 -17.05
N ASN A 253 10.87 27.05 -17.54
CA ASN A 253 9.70 26.85 -16.71
C ASN A 253 9.73 25.47 -16.05
N ARG A 254 9.43 25.46 -14.76
CA ARG A 254 9.26 24.24 -13.96
C ARG A 254 7.86 24.19 -13.40
N GLY A 255 7.29 23.02 -13.39
CA GLY A 255 6.00 22.81 -12.78
C GLY A 255 5.82 21.39 -12.31
N MET A 256 4.85 21.21 -11.44
CA MET A 256 4.51 19.92 -10.84
C MET A 256 3.29 19.30 -11.51
N LEU A 257 3.35 17.99 -11.66
CA LEU A 257 2.22 17.16 -12.02
C LEU A 257 2.10 16.08 -10.95
N ASN A 258 0.95 15.99 -10.32
CA ASN A 258 0.70 15.13 -9.18
C ASN A 258 -0.37 14.08 -9.53
N LEU A 259 -0.04 12.81 -9.34
CA LEU A 259 -0.98 11.71 -9.46
C LEU A 259 -1.30 11.19 -8.06
N CYS A 260 -2.57 11.26 -7.67
CA CYS A 260 -3.08 10.77 -6.40
C CYS A 260 -3.87 9.48 -6.62
N ILE A 261 -3.43 8.41 -5.98
CA ILE A 261 -4.02 7.08 -6.07
C ILE A 261 -4.50 6.69 -4.66
N PRO A 262 -5.82 6.61 -4.40
CA PRO A 262 -6.31 6.11 -3.12
C PRO A 262 -5.87 4.66 -2.91
N PHE A 263 -5.37 4.37 -1.70
CA PHE A 263 -4.83 3.04 -1.39
C PHE A 263 -5.86 1.92 -1.52
N ASN A 264 -7.09 2.20 -1.11
CA ASN A 264 -8.20 1.24 -1.21
C ASN A 264 -8.45 0.74 -2.64
N THR A 265 -8.24 1.57 -3.67
CA THR A 265 -8.45 1.19 -5.08
C THR A 265 -7.46 0.14 -5.56
N ILE A 266 -6.24 0.13 -5.00
CA ILE A 266 -5.16 -0.78 -5.41
C ILE A 266 -4.86 -1.88 -4.39
N GLU A 267 -5.55 -1.92 -3.25
CA GLU A 267 -5.29 -2.87 -2.16
C GLU A 267 -5.31 -4.33 -2.62
N HIS A 268 -6.27 -4.70 -3.47
CA HIS A 268 -6.37 -6.05 -4.02
C HIS A 268 -5.19 -6.46 -4.90
N TYR A 269 -4.46 -5.50 -5.46
CA TYR A 269 -3.30 -5.71 -6.34
C TYR A 269 -1.96 -5.63 -5.61
N ASN A 270 -1.96 -5.38 -4.30
CA ASN A 270 -0.76 -5.28 -3.47
C ASN A 270 0.16 -6.50 -3.57
N SER A 271 -0.42 -7.69 -3.69
CA SER A 271 0.37 -8.93 -3.86
C SER A 271 1.15 -8.98 -5.17
N LYS A 272 0.64 -8.33 -6.22
CA LYS A 272 1.33 -8.21 -7.51
C LYS A 272 2.43 -7.16 -7.46
N LEU A 273 2.22 -6.09 -6.68
CA LEU A 273 3.20 -5.02 -6.44
C LEU A 273 4.35 -5.49 -5.54
N SER A 274 4.09 -6.35 -4.53
CA SER A 274 5.10 -6.83 -3.58
C SER A 274 5.95 -7.98 -4.10
N ARG A 275 5.44 -8.78 -5.01
CA ARG A 275 6.18 -9.90 -5.58
C ARG A 275 7.11 -9.39 -6.67
N ASN A 276 8.37 -9.82 -6.62
CA ASN A 276 9.47 -9.66 -7.59
C ASN A 276 9.11 -9.73 -9.10
N GLY A 277 7.87 -9.44 -9.48
CA GLY A 277 7.40 -9.35 -10.86
C GLY A 277 8.14 -8.29 -11.69
N TRP A 278 8.74 -7.30 -11.02
CA TRP A 278 9.51 -6.22 -11.65
C TRP A 278 10.88 -6.63 -12.18
N VAL A 279 11.43 -7.78 -11.76
CA VAL A 279 12.64 -8.36 -12.37
C VAL A 279 12.41 -8.76 -13.83
N GLY A 280 11.17 -8.68 -14.30
CA GLY A 280 10.74 -9.03 -15.66
C GLY A 280 10.82 -7.93 -16.72
N TYR A 281 11.10 -6.66 -16.35
CA TYR A 281 11.30 -5.59 -17.33
C TYR A 281 12.59 -5.80 -18.14
N GLY A 282 12.55 -6.73 -19.03
CA GLY A 282 13.66 -7.11 -19.90
C GLY A 282 13.64 -8.56 -20.36
N LYS A 283 12.77 -9.38 -19.80
CA LYS A 283 12.56 -10.74 -20.29
C LYS A 283 11.18 -10.80 -20.92
N GLY A 284 11.18 -10.79 -22.26
CA GLY A 284 9.98 -10.93 -23.08
C GLY A 284 9.06 -12.05 -22.59
N MET A 285 7.78 -12.00 -22.99
CA MET A 285 6.77 -13.02 -22.65
C MET A 285 7.38 -14.42 -22.67
N PRO A 286 7.08 -15.27 -21.67
CA PRO A 286 7.67 -16.60 -21.59
C PRO A 286 7.41 -17.35 -22.89
N THR A 287 8.47 -17.56 -23.63
CA THR A 287 8.45 -18.25 -24.93
C THR A 287 7.85 -19.66 -24.72
N ARG A 288 7.17 -20.17 -25.73
CA ARG A 288 6.59 -21.54 -25.72
C ARG A 288 7.58 -22.60 -25.21
N GLU A 289 8.87 -22.38 -25.49
CA GLU A 289 9.98 -23.23 -25.02
C GLU A 289 10.20 -23.12 -23.50
N THR A 290 10.07 -21.91 -22.91
CA THR A 290 10.21 -21.70 -21.46
C THR A 290 9.06 -22.36 -20.71
N LYS A 291 7.83 -22.28 -21.25
CA LYS A 291 6.67 -23.00 -20.71
C LYS A 291 6.89 -24.52 -20.77
N GLY A 292 7.45 -25.04 -21.87
CA GLY A 292 7.80 -26.46 -22.03
C GLY A 292 8.85 -26.92 -21.02
N LYS A 293 9.90 -26.13 -20.80
CA LYS A 293 10.94 -26.43 -19.81
C LYS A 293 10.39 -26.43 -18.36
N ILE A 294 9.52 -25.49 -18.04
CA ILE A 294 8.86 -25.43 -16.71
C ILE A 294 7.95 -26.64 -16.55
N ALA A 295 7.12 -26.96 -17.52
CA ALA A 295 6.26 -28.16 -17.51
C ALA A 295 7.07 -29.44 -17.28
N SER A 296 8.15 -29.64 -18.04
CA SER A 296 9.02 -30.83 -17.88
C SER A 296 9.75 -30.87 -16.52
N SER A 297 10.02 -29.74 -15.91
CA SER A 297 10.60 -29.67 -14.57
C SER A 297 9.57 -30.01 -13.48
N VAL A 298 8.32 -29.59 -13.67
CA VAL A 298 7.20 -29.93 -12.76
C VAL A 298 6.89 -31.42 -12.86
N ASP A 299 6.91 -32.01 -14.06
CA ASP A 299 6.67 -33.44 -14.26
C ASP A 299 7.70 -34.33 -13.54
N ARG A 300 8.90 -33.85 -13.31
CA ARG A 300 9.97 -34.54 -12.59
C ARG A 300 10.03 -34.30 -11.10
N ALA A 301 9.23 -33.37 -10.60
CA ALA A 301 9.23 -33.02 -9.18
C ALA A 301 8.69 -34.19 -8.33
N PRO A 302 9.42 -34.68 -7.33
CA PRO A 302 8.92 -35.70 -6.43
C PRO A 302 7.79 -35.12 -5.56
N VAL A 303 6.72 -35.89 -5.42
CA VAL A 303 5.59 -35.54 -4.55
C VAL A 303 5.30 -36.67 -3.58
N ASP A 304 4.99 -36.32 -2.34
CA ASP A 304 4.65 -37.32 -1.31
C ASP A 304 3.20 -37.77 -1.50
N VAL A 305 3.03 -39.10 -1.54
CA VAL A 305 1.74 -39.75 -1.63
C VAL A 305 1.50 -40.55 -0.36
N VAL A 306 0.47 -40.18 0.37
CA VAL A 306 0.07 -40.81 1.62
C VAL A 306 -1.30 -41.47 1.45
N VAL A 307 -1.39 -42.76 1.82
CA VAL A 307 -2.64 -43.49 1.86
C VAL A 307 -3.04 -43.76 3.29
N THR A 308 -4.16 -43.18 3.70
CA THR A 308 -4.68 -43.34 5.07
C THR A 308 -5.56 -44.58 5.12
N LEU A 309 -5.12 -45.59 5.87
CA LEU A 309 -5.90 -46.81 6.08
C LEU A 309 -7.17 -46.51 6.85
N ALA A 310 -7.02 -45.94 8.03
CA ALA A 310 -8.11 -45.51 8.89
C ALA A 310 -7.63 -44.49 9.90
N ARG A 311 -8.57 -43.72 10.48
CA ARG A 311 -8.33 -42.84 11.65
C ARG A 311 -9.20 -43.34 12.79
N SER A 312 -8.61 -43.57 13.96
CA SER A 312 -9.34 -43.99 15.15
C SER A 312 -8.90 -43.14 16.35
N LYS A 313 -9.73 -43.02 17.35
CA LYS A 313 -9.42 -42.38 18.62
C LYS A 313 -9.23 -43.46 19.66
N ILE A 314 -8.14 -43.39 20.42
CA ILE A 314 -7.84 -44.29 21.54
C ILE A 314 -7.79 -43.48 22.84
N ARG A 315 -8.13 -44.07 23.97
CA ARG A 315 -7.99 -43.42 25.27
C ARG A 315 -6.52 -43.41 25.68
N THR A 316 -6.10 -42.41 26.43
CA THR A 316 -4.70 -42.25 26.84
C THR A 316 -4.25 -43.44 27.75
N GLY A 317 -5.15 -43.98 28.57
CA GLY A 317 -4.88 -45.17 29.36
C GLY A 317 -4.58 -46.41 28.49
N ASP A 318 -5.44 -46.66 27.51
CA ASP A 318 -5.26 -47.79 26.58
C ASP A 318 -4.01 -47.67 25.73
N LEU A 319 -3.57 -46.40 25.43
CA LEU A 319 -2.33 -46.13 24.72
C LEU A 319 -1.07 -46.47 25.56
N LEU A 320 -1.14 -46.23 26.89
CA LEU A 320 -0.02 -46.53 27.79
C LEU A 320 0.17 -48.03 28.02
N ASP A 321 -0.90 -48.80 27.93
CA ASP A 321 -0.93 -50.25 28.15
C ASP A 321 -0.66 -51.08 26.87
N LEU A 322 -0.43 -50.43 25.71
CA LEU A 322 -0.21 -51.10 24.43
C LEU A 322 1.06 -51.95 24.45
N SER A 323 0.92 -53.21 24.07
CA SER A 323 1.99 -54.20 23.99
C SER A 323 2.12 -54.78 22.58
N VAL A 324 3.26 -55.39 22.29
CA VAL A 324 3.50 -56.04 20.98
C VAL A 324 2.60 -57.26 20.85
N GLY A 325 1.69 -57.25 19.87
CA GLY A 325 0.69 -58.29 19.64
C GLY A 325 -0.76 -57.79 19.79
N ASP A 326 -0.96 -56.58 20.34
CA ASP A 326 -2.28 -55.99 20.49
C ASP A 326 -2.90 -55.61 19.17
N ILE A 327 -4.23 -55.74 19.07
CA ILE A 327 -5.01 -55.42 17.87
C ILE A 327 -5.77 -54.13 18.13
N ILE A 328 -5.45 -53.10 17.37
CA ILE A 328 -6.20 -51.83 17.34
C ILE A 328 -7.32 -51.93 16.30
N THR A 329 -8.56 -51.92 16.77
CA THR A 329 -9.73 -51.89 15.87
C THR A 329 -10.03 -50.47 15.42
N THR A 330 -10.48 -50.30 14.20
CA THR A 330 -10.92 -49.04 13.64
C THR A 330 -12.38 -49.10 13.24
N GLU A 331 -13.06 -47.96 13.25
CA GLU A 331 -14.50 -47.88 12.89
C GLU A 331 -14.73 -48.01 11.37
N LYS A 332 -13.68 -48.08 10.57
CA LYS A 332 -13.75 -48.14 9.11
C LYS A 332 -13.93 -49.58 8.64
N GLU A 333 -14.95 -49.81 7.80
CA GLU A 333 -15.17 -51.10 7.19
C GLU A 333 -14.00 -51.55 6.28
N VAL A 334 -13.74 -52.88 6.25
CA VAL A 334 -12.60 -53.46 5.50
C VAL A 334 -12.71 -53.14 3.97
N ASN A 335 -13.94 -53.10 3.44
CA ASN A 335 -14.21 -52.85 2.02
C ASN A 335 -14.39 -51.37 1.67
N ALA A 336 -14.35 -50.47 2.67
CA ALA A 336 -14.49 -49.04 2.44
C ALA A 336 -13.27 -48.50 1.67
N PRO A 337 -13.46 -47.57 0.71
CA PRO A 337 -12.37 -46.98 -0.05
C PRO A 337 -11.41 -46.24 0.86
N LEU A 338 -10.11 -46.36 0.56
CA LEU A 338 -9.04 -45.63 1.23
C LEU A 338 -8.88 -44.27 0.60
N GLU A 339 -8.54 -43.29 1.39
CA GLU A 339 -8.24 -41.93 0.95
C GLU A 339 -6.75 -41.80 0.60
N LEU A 340 -6.45 -41.44 -0.64
CA LEU A 340 -5.11 -41.16 -1.10
C LEU A 340 -4.93 -39.65 -1.20
N ALA A 341 -4.00 -39.11 -0.41
CA ALA A 341 -3.62 -37.71 -0.38
C ALA A 341 -2.27 -37.50 -1.08
N VAL A 342 -2.18 -36.46 -1.90
CA VAL A 342 -0.97 -35.95 -2.52
C VAL A 342 -0.61 -34.64 -1.85
N GLN A 343 0.57 -34.54 -1.23
CA GLN A 343 0.99 -33.37 -0.45
C GLN A 343 -0.08 -32.93 0.57
N ASN A 344 -0.59 -33.92 1.34
CA ASN A 344 -1.66 -33.73 2.34
C ASN A 344 -3.04 -33.30 1.81
N VAL A 345 -3.23 -33.25 0.47
CA VAL A 345 -4.51 -32.92 -0.13
C VAL A 345 -5.17 -34.22 -0.65
N PRO A 346 -6.36 -34.62 -0.16
CA PRO A 346 -7.06 -35.78 -0.65
C PRO A 346 -7.45 -35.61 -2.13
N LYS A 347 -7.06 -36.58 -2.98
CA LYS A 347 -7.26 -36.51 -4.43
C LYS A 347 -7.98 -37.72 -4.99
N TYR A 348 -7.77 -38.90 -4.41
CA TYR A 348 -8.26 -40.17 -4.99
C TYR A 348 -8.81 -41.10 -3.91
N ASN A 349 -9.83 -41.88 -4.30
CA ASN A 349 -10.28 -43.05 -3.58
C ASN A 349 -9.54 -44.27 -4.11
N ALA A 350 -9.03 -45.12 -3.23
CA ALA A 350 -8.23 -46.27 -3.57
C ALA A 350 -8.60 -47.51 -2.78
N THR A 351 -8.21 -48.69 -3.24
CA THR A 351 -8.29 -49.95 -2.50
C THR A 351 -6.91 -50.50 -2.23
N ALA A 352 -6.68 -51.03 -1.03
CA ALA A 352 -5.43 -51.69 -0.68
C ALA A 352 -5.30 -53.05 -1.40
N GLY A 353 -4.07 -53.41 -1.71
CA GLY A 353 -3.73 -54.67 -2.33
C GLY A 353 -2.25 -54.98 -2.24
N ALA A 354 -1.84 -56.04 -2.94
CA ALA A 354 -0.43 -56.40 -3.07
C ALA A 354 -0.08 -56.56 -4.55
N PHE A 355 1.08 -56.05 -4.96
CA PHE A 355 1.59 -56.21 -6.31
C PHE A 355 3.09 -56.57 -6.26
N LYS A 356 3.46 -57.66 -6.93
CA LYS A 356 4.85 -58.16 -6.95
C LYS A 356 5.49 -58.27 -5.55
N GLY A 357 4.71 -58.75 -4.55
CA GLY A 357 5.19 -58.97 -3.19
C GLY A 357 5.32 -57.70 -2.36
N LYS A 358 4.90 -56.51 -2.87
CA LYS A 358 4.89 -55.23 -2.18
C LYS A 358 3.48 -54.76 -1.93
N LYS A 359 3.31 -53.98 -0.83
CA LYS A 359 2.03 -53.29 -0.57
C LYS A 359 1.73 -52.33 -1.73
N ALA A 360 0.55 -52.40 -2.26
CA ALA A 360 0.10 -51.58 -3.39
C ALA A 360 -1.29 -51.03 -3.14
N VAL A 361 -1.63 -49.99 -3.90
CA VAL A 361 -2.97 -49.35 -3.86
C VAL A 361 -3.48 -49.21 -5.29
N GLN A 362 -4.73 -49.58 -5.48
CA GLN A 362 -5.39 -49.37 -6.79
C GLN A 362 -6.32 -48.17 -6.68
N ILE A 363 -6.09 -47.17 -7.53
CA ILE A 363 -6.97 -46.00 -7.64
C ILE A 363 -8.30 -46.42 -8.28
N LYS A 364 -9.41 -46.04 -7.64
CA LYS A 364 -10.77 -46.34 -8.13
C LYS A 364 -11.47 -45.11 -8.71
N SER A 365 -11.38 -43.97 -8.04
CA SER A 365 -12.04 -42.73 -8.48
C SER A 365 -11.28 -41.50 -7.99
N THR A 366 -11.48 -40.38 -8.66
CA THR A 366 -11.04 -39.06 -8.21
C THR A 366 -12.03 -38.49 -7.19
N ILE A 367 -11.52 -37.79 -6.18
CA ILE A 367 -12.33 -37.00 -5.26
C ILE A 367 -12.48 -35.61 -5.88
N GLU A 368 -13.64 -35.30 -6.46
CA GLU A 368 -13.95 -33.96 -6.93
C GLU A 368 -14.11 -33.03 -5.73
N LYS A 369 -13.28 -31.98 -5.65
CA LYS A 369 -13.57 -30.87 -4.74
C LYS A 369 -14.82 -30.17 -5.26
N ASN A 370 -15.93 -30.29 -4.55
CA ASN A 370 -17.02 -29.31 -4.66
C ASN A 370 -16.44 -27.94 -4.34
N ASN A 371 -16.17 -27.13 -5.35
CA ASN A 371 -15.87 -25.71 -5.22
C ASN A 371 -17.17 -25.02 -4.77
N PRO A 372 -17.26 -24.44 -3.56
CA PRO A 372 -18.46 -23.71 -3.14
C PRO A 372 -18.52 -22.28 -3.71
N THR A 373 -17.80 -21.98 -4.80
CA THR A 373 -17.81 -20.66 -5.43
C THR A 373 -18.22 -20.77 -6.90
N ALA A 374 -19.51 -21.06 -7.11
CA ALA A 374 -20.20 -20.72 -8.35
C ALA A 374 -21.67 -20.43 -7.96
N LYS A 375 -21.88 -19.24 -7.39
CA LYS A 375 -23.14 -18.50 -7.45
C LYS A 375 -22.83 -17.02 -7.29
#